data_2e0ba3f2cf5ac95357572946433c5502
#
_entry.id   2e0ba3f2cf5ac95357572946433c5502
#
_cell.length_a   1.000
_cell.length_b   1.000
_cell.length_c   1.000
_cell.angle_alpha   90.00
_cell.angle_beta   90.00
_cell.angle_gamma   90.00
#
_symmetry.space_group_name_H-M   'P 1'
#
loop_
_entity.id
_entity.type
_entity.pdbx_description
1 polymer ?
#
loop_
_entity_poly.entity_id
_entity_poly.type
_entity_poly.pdbx_seq_one_letter_code
_entity_poly.pdbx_strand_id
1 'polypeptide(L)'
;MSFGRIEDFVLERYFARWEFAVRHQLSASDVEPMTLQEVLALADDDARARWESLALGYTESLGLPALREEIAKLYEGVTPEQIVVTSGAEEGILLTMQALLSPGQHAVVVTPAYQSLHAVPRAAGASVTMVPLTAERNFILDADEVARAVTRHTRLIAVNFPHNPTGAHIGRDAQRRLVEIAEAANAVLFSDEVYRGLEYVAHERIPAAADLSATAVSLGVMSKSFALAGLRIGWVASRNAALLDRVARLKDYTTICNSAPSEVLALIALRAREQVWKRSRDIIASNLQHAAAFMAERQTQVEWIPPRAGSVAFPTFLDRDASSVAARLAEHESTLLIPGEVFGADRTQFRLGLGRRDLPLALEKLGRVLQSTASV
;
A
#
# COMPACT_ATOMS: atom_id res chain seq x y z
N MET A 1 -26.89 -10.02 4.06
CA MET A 1 -25.86 -9.13 3.49
C MET A 1 -25.87 -9.33 1.97
N SER A 2 -26.22 -8.32 1.20
CA SER A 2 -26.08 -8.37 -0.26
C SER A 2 -24.66 -7.88 -0.54
N PHE A 3 -23.77 -8.74 -0.99
CA PHE A 3 -22.60 -8.30 -1.74
C PHE A 3 -23.14 -7.67 -3.01
N GLY A 4 -23.20 -6.35 -3.08
CA GLY A 4 -23.40 -5.65 -4.33
C GLY A 4 -22.36 -6.14 -5.33
N ARG A 5 -22.62 -6.00 -6.61
CA ARG A 5 -21.65 -6.37 -7.63
C ARG A 5 -20.42 -5.46 -7.47
N ILE A 6 -19.28 -6.01 -7.06
CA ILE A 6 -18.02 -5.27 -7.02
C ILE A 6 -17.54 -5.06 -8.46
N GLU A 7 -17.01 -3.89 -8.76
CA GLU A 7 -16.43 -3.55 -10.07
C GLU A 7 -15.13 -4.35 -10.32
N ASP A 8 -14.79 -4.56 -11.59
CA ASP A 8 -13.54 -5.23 -11.96
C ASP A 8 -12.34 -4.45 -11.43
N PHE A 9 -11.37 -5.17 -10.87
CA PHE A 9 -10.14 -4.57 -10.37
C PHE A 9 -9.18 -4.28 -11.52
N VAL A 10 -9.19 -3.04 -12.02
CA VAL A 10 -8.47 -2.65 -13.24
C VAL A 10 -6.98 -2.95 -13.15
N LEU A 11 -6.33 -2.60 -12.03
CA LEU A 11 -4.90 -2.85 -11.82
C LEU A 11 -4.57 -4.35 -11.84
N GLU A 12 -5.38 -5.17 -11.16
CA GLU A 12 -5.15 -6.62 -11.11
C GLU A 12 -5.40 -7.29 -12.46
N ARG A 13 -6.36 -6.79 -13.26
CA ARG A 13 -6.55 -7.24 -14.66
C ARG A 13 -5.38 -6.86 -15.54
N TYR A 14 -4.79 -5.66 -15.31
CA TYR A 14 -3.59 -5.22 -16.00
C TYR A 14 -2.39 -6.09 -15.63
N PHE A 15 -2.17 -6.39 -14.36
CA PHE A 15 -1.13 -7.29 -13.89
C PHE A 15 -1.30 -8.72 -14.42
N ALA A 16 -2.52 -9.26 -14.39
CA ALA A 16 -2.78 -10.61 -14.92
C ALA A 16 -2.35 -10.78 -16.39
N ARG A 17 -2.34 -9.70 -17.17
CA ARG A 17 -1.87 -9.72 -18.56
C ARG A 17 -0.34 -9.61 -18.68
N TRP A 18 0.30 -8.78 -17.84
CA TRP A 18 1.65 -8.32 -18.13
C TRP A 18 2.69 -8.70 -17.07
N GLU A 19 2.31 -8.85 -15.79
CA GLU A 19 3.26 -8.96 -14.67
C GLU A 19 4.28 -10.09 -14.85
N PHE A 20 3.83 -11.25 -15.33
CA PHE A 20 4.67 -12.41 -15.55
C PHE A 20 5.03 -12.64 -17.04
N ALA A 21 4.55 -11.78 -17.92
CA ALA A 21 4.84 -11.83 -19.35
C ALA A 21 6.08 -11.02 -19.76
N VAL A 22 6.54 -10.13 -18.89
CA VAL A 22 7.69 -9.24 -19.13
C VAL A 22 8.82 -9.52 -18.14
N ARG A 23 10.04 -9.09 -18.50
CA ARG A 23 11.24 -9.34 -17.69
C ARG A 23 11.49 -8.27 -16.62
N HIS A 24 11.11 -7.01 -16.90
CA HIS A 24 11.43 -5.86 -16.06
C HIS A 24 10.17 -5.21 -15.53
N GLN A 25 10.18 -4.88 -14.25
CA GLN A 25 9.02 -4.33 -13.53
C GLN A 25 9.25 -2.85 -13.19
N LEU A 26 9.13 -1.96 -14.22
CA LEU A 26 9.36 -0.52 -14.03
C LEU A 26 8.36 0.13 -13.05
N SER A 27 7.20 -0.48 -12.84
CA SER A 27 6.13 0.08 -12.01
C SER A 27 5.78 -0.76 -10.77
N ALA A 28 6.65 -1.72 -10.37
CA ALA A 28 6.39 -2.51 -9.16
C ALA A 28 6.30 -1.60 -7.92
N SER A 29 5.30 -1.84 -7.07
CA SER A 29 5.08 -1.04 -5.86
C SER A 29 5.66 -1.67 -4.59
N ASP A 30 6.20 -2.88 -4.69
CA ASP A 30 6.95 -3.56 -3.64
C ASP A 30 8.46 -3.39 -3.87
N VAL A 31 9.23 -3.71 -2.86
CA VAL A 31 10.69 -3.77 -2.93
C VAL A 31 11.11 -5.16 -3.40
N GLU A 32 12.31 -5.27 -3.98
CA GLU A 32 12.94 -6.53 -4.38
C GLU A 32 12.73 -7.62 -3.34
N PRO A 33 12.02 -8.71 -3.67
CA PRO A 33 11.67 -9.73 -2.68
C PRO A 33 12.90 -10.36 -2.04
N MET A 34 12.75 -10.75 -0.79
CA MET A 34 13.72 -11.60 -0.13
C MET A 34 13.43 -13.07 -0.46
N THR A 35 14.48 -13.85 -0.62
CA THR A 35 14.37 -15.32 -0.73
C THR A 35 14.04 -15.93 0.63
N LEU A 36 13.48 -17.14 0.63
CA LEU A 36 13.26 -17.90 1.87
C LEU A 36 14.55 -18.06 2.68
N GLN A 37 15.67 -18.32 2.02
CA GLN A 37 16.97 -18.48 2.67
C GLN A 37 17.44 -17.19 3.35
N GLU A 38 17.27 -16.02 2.71
CA GLU A 38 17.58 -14.72 3.31
C GLU A 38 16.72 -14.46 4.55
N VAL A 39 15.44 -14.80 4.53
CA VAL A 39 14.55 -14.64 5.70
C VAL A 39 14.98 -15.59 6.83
N LEU A 40 15.22 -16.84 6.55
CA LEU A 40 15.64 -17.84 7.57
C LEU A 40 17.01 -17.49 8.19
N ALA A 41 17.89 -16.84 7.44
CA ALA A 41 19.18 -16.36 7.97
C ALA A 41 19.03 -15.25 9.04
N LEU A 42 17.87 -14.58 9.09
CA LEU A 42 17.54 -13.56 10.11
C LEU A 42 16.93 -14.15 11.39
N ALA A 43 16.63 -15.46 11.41
CA ALA A 43 15.93 -16.09 12.51
C ALA A 43 16.81 -16.13 13.78
N ASP A 44 16.26 -15.66 14.91
CA ASP A 44 16.79 -15.96 16.24
C ASP A 44 16.51 -17.44 16.63
N ASP A 45 17.03 -17.90 17.75
CA ASP A 45 16.93 -19.29 18.17
C ASP A 45 15.47 -19.73 18.38
N ASP A 46 14.60 -18.88 18.95
CA ASP A 46 13.17 -19.19 19.15
C ASP A 46 12.45 -19.31 17.81
N ALA A 47 12.65 -18.36 16.92
CA ALA A 47 12.01 -18.39 15.61
C ALA A 47 12.51 -19.56 14.73
N ARG A 48 13.78 -19.92 14.86
CA ARG A 48 14.36 -21.10 14.20
C ARG A 48 13.74 -22.40 14.73
N ALA A 49 13.63 -22.53 16.05
CA ALA A 49 13.00 -23.70 16.66
C ALA A 49 11.52 -23.82 16.23
N ARG A 50 10.79 -22.71 16.16
CA ARG A 50 9.41 -22.68 15.65
C ARG A 50 9.31 -23.13 14.19
N TRP A 51 10.25 -22.73 13.36
CA TRP A 51 10.31 -23.14 11.95
C TRP A 51 10.62 -24.64 11.80
N GLU A 52 11.60 -25.13 12.54
CA GLU A 52 12.03 -26.55 12.48
C GLU A 52 10.98 -27.52 13.03
N SER A 53 10.18 -27.07 14.01
CA SER A 53 9.11 -27.89 14.63
C SER A 53 7.71 -27.60 14.04
N LEU A 54 7.63 -26.83 12.94
CA LEU A 54 6.38 -26.35 12.39
C LEU A 54 5.47 -27.49 11.92
N ALA A 55 4.28 -27.59 12.53
CA ALA A 55 3.22 -28.45 12.03
C ALA A 55 2.30 -27.66 11.07
N LEU A 56 1.86 -28.32 9.99
CA LEU A 56 0.97 -27.71 8.98
C LEU A 56 -0.52 -27.85 9.37
N GLY A 57 -0.85 -27.55 10.63
CA GLY A 57 -2.20 -27.49 11.14
C GLY A 57 -2.82 -26.10 11.04
N TYR A 58 -4.07 -25.96 11.50
CA TYR A 58 -4.70 -24.65 11.67
C TYR A 58 -3.95 -23.84 12.74
N THR A 59 -3.90 -22.52 12.51
CA THR A 59 -3.41 -21.53 13.48
C THR A 59 -4.58 -20.81 14.14
N GLU A 60 -4.28 -19.88 15.06
CA GLU A 60 -5.30 -19.05 15.68
C GLU A 60 -5.96 -18.12 14.64
N SER A 61 -7.27 -17.99 14.69
CA SER A 61 -8.03 -17.16 13.73
C SER A 61 -7.56 -15.71 13.71
N LEU A 62 -7.19 -15.15 14.86
CA LEU A 62 -6.67 -13.78 14.96
C LEU A 62 -5.20 -13.65 14.54
N GLY A 63 -4.53 -14.77 14.31
CA GLY A 63 -3.10 -14.84 14.03
C GLY A 63 -2.26 -15.36 15.20
N LEU A 64 -1.12 -15.95 14.91
CA LEU A 64 -0.17 -16.48 15.88
C LEU A 64 0.12 -15.47 17.00
N PRO A 65 -0.06 -15.79 18.31
CA PRO A 65 0.14 -14.84 19.41
C PRO A 65 1.51 -14.14 19.36
N ALA A 66 2.59 -14.89 19.17
CA ALA A 66 3.93 -14.32 19.06
C ALA A 66 4.08 -13.34 17.88
N LEU A 67 3.37 -13.58 16.77
CA LEU A 67 3.35 -12.65 15.64
C LEU A 67 2.61 -11.35 16.00
N ARG A 68 1.45 -11.45 16.67
CA ARG A 68 0.70 -10.28 17.14
C ARG A 68 1.47 -9.46 18.17
N GLU A 69 2.23 -10.11 19.06
CA GLU A 69 3.15 -9.44 19.99
C GLU A 69 4.23 -8.63 19.26
N GLU A 70 4.83 -9.17 18.19
CA GLU A 70 5.83 -8.42 17.41
C GLU A 70 5.19 -7.31 16.58
N ILE A 71 4.00 -7.51 16.04
CA ILE A 71 3.26 -6.46 15.34
C ILE A 71 2.92 -5.32 16.31
N ALA A 72 2.49 -5.63 17.54
CA ALA A 72 2.17 -4.62 18.55
C ALA A 72 3.35 -3.68 18.85
N LYS A 73 4.58 -4.15 18.75
CA LYS A 73 5.80 -3.32 18.93
C LYS A 73 6.02 -2.25 17.85
N LEU A 74 5.24 -2.28 16.77
CA LEU A 74 5.24 -1.23 15.75
C LEU A 74 4.41 -0.01 16.15
N TYR A 75 3.63 -0.12 17.23
CA TYR A 75 2.68 0.85 17.75
C TYR A 75 3.05 1.27 19.18
N GLU A 76 2.62 2.47 19.58
CA GLU A 76 2.83 2.96 20.94
C GLU A 76 1.67 2.60 21.89
N GLY A 77 0.44 2.50 21.35
CA GLY A 77 -0.77 2.32 22.15
C GLY A 77 -1.63 1.10 21.82
N VAL A 78 -1.13 0.19 20.97
CA VAL A 78 -1.87 -1.02 20.53
C VAL A 78 -1.31 -2.25 21.21
N THR A 79 -2.20 -3.08 21.78
CA THR A 79 -1.84 -4.37 22.38
C THR A 79 -2.01 -5.54 21.38
N PRO A 80 -1.43 -6.72 21.64
CA PRO A 80 -1.59 -7.90 20.77
C PRO A 80 -3.07 -8.31 20.54
N GLU A 81 -3.95 -8.07 21.52
CA GLU A 81 -5.38 -8.36 21.43
C GLU A 81 -6.12 -7.40 20.48
N GLN A 82 -5.50 -6.28 20.16
CA GLN A 82 -6.02 -5.24 19.28
C GLN A 82 -5.52 -5.37 17.84
N ILE A 83 -5.06 -6.57 17.47
CA ILE A 83 -4.52 -6.90 16.15
C ILE A 83 -5.24 -8.13 15.60
N VAL A 84 -5.71 -8.04 14.35
CA VAL A 84 -6.19 -9.17 13.56
C VAL A 84 -5.26 -9.34 12.37
N VAL A 85 -4.55 -10.47 12.30
CA VAL A 85 -3.70 -10.83 11.16
C VAL A 85 -4.59 -11.30 10.01
N THR A 86 -4.26 -10.86 8.79
CA THR A 86 -5.06 -11.09 7.58
C THR A 86 -4.20 -11.68 6.46
N SER A 87 -4.84 -12.26 5.45
CA SER A 87 -4.17 -12.76 4.24
C SER A 87 -3.82 -11.61 3.29
N GLY A 88 -2.80 -10.82 3.68
CA GLY A 88 -2.41 -9.59 3.03
C GLY A 88 -3.30 -8.41 3.41
N ALA A 89 -2.93 -7.22 2.92
CA ALA A 89 -3.67 -5.98 3.18
C ALA A 89 -5.08 -6.00 2.57
N GLU A 90 -5.24 -6.66 1.40
CA GLU A 90 -6.50 -6.68 0.68
C GLU A 90 -7.64 -7.33 1.48
N GLU A 91 -7.37 -8.43 2.18
CA GLU A 91 -8.34 -9.01 3.10
C GLU A 91 -8.66 -8.04 4.25
N GLY A 92 -7.65 -7.36 4.80
CA GLY A 92 -7.84 -6.35 5.84
C GLY A 92 -8.74 -5.19 5.38
N ILE A 93 -8.57 -4.69 4.16
CA ILE A 93 -9.43 -3.68 3.54
C ILE A 93 -10.86 -4.20 3.42
N LEU A 94 -11.02 -5.36 2.77
CA LEU A 94 -12.33 -5.97 2.51
C LEU A 94 -13.11 -6.17 3.81
N LEU A 95 -12.52 -6.84 4.78
CA LEU A 95 -13.20 -7.19 6.04
C LEU A 95 -13.54 -5.94 6.87
N THR A 96 -12.60 -4.98 6.95
CA THR A 96 -12.82 -3.76 7.74
C THR A 96 -13.94 -2.91 7.13
N MET A 97 -13.93 -2.70 5.82
CA MET A 97 -14.94 -1.88 5.16
C MET A 97 -16.33 -2.56 5.19
N GLN A 98 -16.39 -3.88 5.04
CA GLN A 98 -17.64 -4.64 5.20
C GLN A 98 -18.17 -4.64 6.65
N ALA A 99 -17.26 -4.61 7.64
CA ALA A 99 -17.63 -4.48 9.04
C ALA A 99 -18.17 -3.08 9.39
N LEU A 100 -17.73 -2.04 8.66
CA LEU A 100 -18.07 -0.65 8.95
C LEU A 100 -19.26 -0.13 8.18
N LEU A 101 -19.42 -0.52 6.92
CA LEU A 101 -20.31 0.15 5.98
C LEU A 101 -21.58 -0.65 5.71
N SER A 102 -22.67 0.08 5.50
CA SER A 102 -23.99 -0.43 5.12
C SER A 102 -24.60 0.49 4.03
N PRO A 103 -25.60 0.00 3.27
CA PRO A 103 -26.30 0.82 2.28
C PRO A 103 -26.81 2.15 2.84
N GLY A 104 -26.63 3.23 2.09
CA GLY A 104 -27.02 4.59 2.47
C GLY A 104 -26.02 5.34 3.34
N GLN A 105 -24.94 4.70 3.76
CA GLN A 105 -23.81 5.37 4.41
C GLN A 105 -22.86 6.01 3.38
N HIS A 106 -21.85 6.72 3.88
CA HIS A 106 -20.93 7.48 3.05
C HIS A 106 -19.49 7.25 3.48
N ALA A 107 -18.59 7.22 2.50
CA ALA A 107 -17.14 7.20 2.70
C ALA A 107 -16.46 8.36 1.98
N VAL A 108 -15.39 8.89 2.58
CA VAL A 108 -14.48 9.84 1.94
C VAL A 108 -13.17 9.10 1.67
N VAL A 109 -12.64 9.19 0.45
CA VAL A 109 -11.42 8.50 0.03
C VAL A 109 -10.45 9.47 -0.63
N VAL A 110 -9.22 9.53 -0.14
CA VAL A 110 -8.14 10.31 -0.79
C VAL A 110 -7.67 9.54 -2.03
N THR A 111 -7.57 10.22 -3.17
CA THR A 111 -7.22 9.64 -4.47
C THR A 111 -6.09 10.41 -5.18
N PRO A 112 -5.40 9.84 -6.23
CA PRO A 112 -5.58 8.48 -6.74
C PRO A 112 -5.29 7.44 -5.67
N ALA A 113 -5.93 6.27 -5.72
CA ALA A 113 -5.82 5.29 -4.65
C ALA A 113 -5.76 3.86 -5.19
N TYR A 114 -5.32 2.93 -4.36
CA TYR A 114 -5.52 1.52 -4.61
C TYR A 114 -7.02 1.24 -4.66
N GLN A 115 -7.47 0.60 -5.72
CA GLN A 115 -8.89 0.59 -6.12
C GLN A 115 -9.82 0.08 -5.02
N SER A 116 -9.41 -0.90 -4.22
CA SER A 116 -10.23 -1.44 -3.14
C SER A 116 -10.64 -0.39 -2.10
N LEU A 117 -9.86 0.67 -1.89
CA LEU A 117 -10.22 1.74 -0.96
C LEU A 117 -11.52 2.47 -1.32
N HIS A 118 -11.92 2.49 -2.60
CA HIS A 118 -13.19 3.09 -3.02
C HIS A 118 -14.19 2.06 -3.59
N ALA A 119 -13.73 0.97 -4.20
CA ALA A 119 -14.60 -0.04 -4.78
C ALA A 119 -15.32 -0.88 -3.71
N VAL A 120 -14.62 -1.26 -2.64
CA VAL A 120 -15.23 -2.03 -1.54
C VAL A 120 -16.31 -1.24 -0.81
N PRO A 121 -16.14 0.06 -0.44
CA PRO A 121 -17.22 0.89 0.08
C PRO A 121 -18.44 0.96 -0.84
N ARG A 122 -18.24 1.13 -2.16
CA ARG A 122 -19.34 1.13 -3.13
C ARG A 122 -20.08 -0.22 -3.17
N ALA A 123 -19.32 -1.32 -3.15
CA ALA A 123 -19.90 -2.67 -3.12
C ALA A 123 -20.68 -2.95 -1.83
N ALA A 124 -20.32 -2.30 -0.70
CA ALA A 124 -21.09 -2.32 0.54
C ALA A 124 -22.37 -1.45 0.49
N GLY A 125 -22.61 -0.73 -0.62
CA GLY A 125 -23.77 0.15 -0.80
C GLY A 125 -23.60 1.56 -0.26
N ALA A 126 -22.37 1.95 0.10
CA ALA A 126 -22.06 3.31 0.52
C ALA A 126 -21.83 4.22 -0.69
N SER A 127 -22.20 5.48 -0.57
CA SER A 127 -21.73 6.53 -1.47
C SER A 127 -20.28 6.90 -1.16
N VAL A 128 -19.50 7.29 -2.18
CA VAL A 128 -18.10 7.63 -2.02
C VAL A 128 -17.83 9.02 -2.59
N THR A 129 -17.26 9.91 -1.77
CA THR A 129 -16.65 11.17 -2.24
C THR A 129 -15.15 11.02 -2.30
N MET A 130 -14.58 11.30 -3.48
CA MET A 130 -13.13 11.26 -3.69
C MET A 130 -12.53 12.65 -3.45
N VAL A 131 -11.42 12.70 -2.72
CA VAL A 131 -10.62 13.91 -2.47
C VAL A 131 -9.29 13.74 -3.21
N PRO A 132 -9.07 14.45 -4.33
CA PRO A 132 -7.91 14.22 -5.17
C PRO A 132 -6.64 14.87 -4.64
N LEU A 133 -5.53 14.14 -4.68
CA LEU A 133 -4.18 14.69 -4.69
C LEU A 133 -3.78 14.96 -6.14
N THR A 134 -3.38 16.18 -6.45
CA THR A 134 -3.05 16.57 -7.82
C THR A 134 -1.60 17.02 -7.98
N ALA A 135 -1.06 16.85 -9.20
CA ALA A 135 0.31 17.26 -9.52
C ALA A 135 0.51 18.78 -9.37
N GLU A 136 -0.50 19.57 -9.73
CA GLU A 136 -0.48 21.03 -9.60
C GLU A 136 -0.30 21.51 -8.15
N ARG A 137 -0.67 20.65 -7.20
CA ARG A 137 -0.47 20.86 -5.76
C ARG A 137 0.64 20.01 -5.17
N ASN A 138 1.53 19.47 -6.00
CA ASN A 138 2.62 18.59 -5.58
C ASN A 138 2.13 17.39 -4.76
N PHE A 139 0.94 16.88 -5.02
CA PHE A 139 0.27 15.80 -4.29
C PHE A 139 0.16 16.05 -2.78
N ILE A 140 0.15 17.33 -2.36
CA ILE A 140 -0.02 17.70 -0.94
C ILE A 140 -1.50 17.58 -0.56
N LEU A 141 -1.77 16.84 0.52
CA LEU A 141 -3.12 16.74 1.07
C LEU A 141 -3.52 18.04 1.79
N ASP A 142 -4.63 18.63 1.38
CA ASP A 142 -5.39 19.61 2.17
C ASP A 142 -6.44 18.89 3.01
N ALA A 143 -6.19 18.74 4.31
CA ALA A 143 -7.13 18.08 5.22
C ALA A 143 -8.49 18.78 5.30
N ASP A 144 -8.58 20.07 5.01
CA ASP A 144 -9.84 20.79 4.99
C ASP A 144 -10.71 20.42 3.76
N GLU A 145 -10.10 19.91 2.66
CA GLU A 145 -10.88 19.29 1.58
C GLU A 145 -11.55 17.98 2.04
N VAL A 146 -10.86 17.19 2.87
CA VAL A 146 -11.47 16.02 3.51
C VAL A 146 -12.62 16.46 4.43
N ALA A 147 -12.43 17.52 5.23
CA ALA A 147 -13.49 18.03 6.10
C ALA A 147 -14.73 18.50 5.31
N ARG A 148 -14.53 19.18 4.16
CA ARG A 148 -15.63 19.62 3.28
C ARG A 148 -16.38 18.44 2.62
N ALA A 149 -15.71 17.32 2.42
CA ALA A 149 -16.31 16.12 1.84
C ALA A 149 -17.16 15.31 2.85
N VAL A 150 -17.01 15.57 4.14
CA VAL A 150 -17.74 14.86 5.20
C VAL A 150 -19.23 15.26 5.20
N THR A 151 -20.09 14.26 5.38
CA THR A 151 -21.55 14.43 5.53
C THR A 151 -22.02 13.76 6.82
N ARG A 152 -23.29 13.99 7.23
CA ARG A 152 -23.90 13.30 8.37
C ARG A 152 -23.95 11.77 8.25
N HIS A 153 -23.82 11.27 7.01
CA HIS A 153 -23.83 9.83 6.71
C HIS A 153 -22.43 9.23 6.62
N THR A 154 -21.37 10.04 6.73
CA THR A 154 -19.97 9.57 6.66
C THR A 154 -19.70 8.62 7.84
N ARG A 155 -19.12 7.46 7.53
CA ARG A 155 -18.70 6.45 8.50
C ARG A 155 -17.26 6.00 8.31
N LEU A 156 -16.66 6.36 7.17
CA LEU A 156 -15.30 6.01 6.80
C LEU A 156 -14.62 7.19 6.16
N ILE A 157 -13.39 7.46 6.58
CA ILE A 157 -12.41 8.29 5.87
C ILE A 157 -11.22 7.39 5.60
N ALA A 158 -10.93 7.10 4.33
CA ALA A 158 -9.82 6.24 3.94
C ALA A 158 -8.69 7.03 3.31
N VAL A 159 -7.48 6.83 3.83
CA VAL A 159 -6.25 7.46 3.37
C VAL A 159 -5.15 6.41 3.24
N ASN A 160 -4.15 6.67 2.39
CA ASN A 160 -2.95 5.85 2.27
C ASN A 160 -1.71 6.75 2.35
N PHE A 161 -0.92 6.61 3.42
CA PHE A 161 0.34 7.36 3.57
C PHE A 161 1.40 6.51 4.29
N PRO A 162 2.65 6.42 3.77
CA PRO A 162 3.11 6.99 2.49
C PRO A 162 2.25 6.53 1.30
N HIS A 163 2.07 7.41 0.30
CA HIS A 163 1.00 7.31 -0.68
C HIS A 163 1.38 6.52 -1.94
N ASN A 164 0.52 5.60 -2.37
CA ASN A 164 0.56 4.94 -3.66
C ASN A 164 -0.59 5.48 -4.55
N PRO A 165 -0.29 6.01 -5.76
CA PRO A 165 0.96 5.85 -6.52
C PRO A 165 1.95 7.00 -6.41
N THR A 166 1.69 8.09 -5.67
CA THR A 166 2.43 9.35 -5.82
C THR A 166 3.75 9.44 -5.05
N GLY A 167 3.96 8.58 -4.03
CA GLY A 167 5.08 8.72 -3.12
C GLY A 167 4.98 9.94 -2.19
N ALA A 168 3.82 10.58 -2.14
CA ALA A 168 3.55 11.68 -1.23
C ALA A 168 3.52 11.21 0.22
N HIS A 169 3.82 12.13 1.12
CA HIS A 169 3.75 11.91 2.56
C HIS A 169 3.13 13.11 3.25
N ILE A 170 2.45 12.89 4.38
CA ILE A 170 1.84 13.95 5.17
C ILE A 170 2.64 14.22 6.44
N GLY A 171 2.52 15.45 6.95
CA GLY A 171 3.08 15.81 8.25
C GLY A 171 2.19 15.39 9.41
N ARG A 172 2.75 15.43 10.63
CA ARG A 172 2.05 15.09 11.87
C ARG A 172 0.77 15.93 12.09
N ASP A 173 0.79 17.20 11.72
CA ASP A 173 -0.35 18.07 11.90
C ASP A 173 -1.50 17.75 10.95
N ALA A 174 -1.21 17.44 9.68
CA ALA A 174 -2.22 16.95 8.74
C ALA A 174 -2.83 15.62 9.21
N GLN A 175 -2.03 14.70 9.74
CA GLN A 175 -2.52 13.45 10.29
C GLN A 175 -3.43 13.66 11.51
N ARG A 176 -3.04 14.52 12.46
CA ARG A 176 -3.89 14.88 13.61
C ARG A 176 -5.20 15.50 13.14
N ARG A 177 -5.13 16.38 12.15
CA ARG A 177 -6.33 17.00 11.57
C ARG A 177 -7.28 15.96 10.95
N LEU A 178 -6.77 14.94 10.27
CA LEU A 178 -7.59 13.83 9.75
C LEU A 178 -8.29 13.07 10.88
N VAL A 179 -7.58 12.81 11.98
CA VAL A 179 -8.16 12.17 13.18
C VAL A 179 -9.29 13.02 13.75
N GLU A 180 -9.07 14.32 13.97
CA GLU A 180 -10.09 15.26 14.48
C GLU A 180 -11.33 15.28 13.59
N ILE A 181 -11.13 15.32 12.25
CA ILE A 181 -12.24 15.30 11.28
C ILE A 181 -13.05 14.01 11.40
N ALA A 182 -12.37 12.86 11.50
CA ALA A 182 -13.03 11.57 11.62
C ALA A 182 -13.81 11.46 12.94
N GLU A 183 -13.22 11.87 14.06
CA GLU A 183 -13.88 11.85 15.38
C GLU A 183 -15.10 12.79 15.43
N ALA A 184 -14.97 13.99 14.90
CA ALA A 184 -16.08 14.97 14.82
C ALA A 184 -17.26 14.45 13.98
N ALA A 185 -16.97 13.61 12.97
CA ALA A 185 -17.96 12.97 12.10
C ALA A 185 -18.53 11.67 12.66
N ASN A 186 -18.05 11.16 13.80
CA ASN A 186 -18.26 9.79 14.25
C ASN A 186 -17.97 8.74 13.15
N ALA A 187 -16.91 8.99 12.39
CA ALA A 187 -16.41 8.12 11.35
C ALA A 187 -15.09 7.44 11.79
N VAL A 188 -14.77 6.33 11.16
CA VAL A 188 -13.48 5.67 11.35
C VAL A 188 -12.48 6.27 10.36
N LEU A 189 -11.31 6.69 10.85
CA LEU A 189 -10.15 6.93 9.99
C LEU A 189 -9.48 5.58 9.69
N PHE A 190 -9.58 5.13 8.44
CA PHE A 190 -8.86 3.96 7.93
C PHE A 190 -7.58 4.45 7.28
N SER A 191 -6.46 4.22 7.93
CA SER A 191 -5.13 4.58 7.48
C SER A 191 -4.42 3.35 6.90
N ASP A 192 -4.28 3.31 5.59
CA ASP A 192 -3.45 2.33 4.91
C ASP A 192 -1.99 2.76 5.05
N GLU A 193 -1.26 2.05 5.94
CA GLU A 193 0.12 2.34 6.33
C GLU A 193 1.11 1.30 5.79
N VAL A 194 0.78 0.64 4.69
CA VAL A 194 1.57 -0.48 4.12
C VAL A 194 3.01 -0.11 3.75
N TYR A 195 3.30 1.18 3.55
CA TYR A 195 4.65 1.69 3.28
C TYR A 195 5.36 2.26 4.52
N ARG A 196 4.76 2.15 5.72
CA ARG A 196 5.40 2.55 6.97
C ARG A 196 6.73 1.81 7.15
N GLY A 197 7.80 2.54 7.50
CA GLY A 197 9.18 2.04 7.53
C GLY A 197 9.98 2.37 6.28
N LEU A 198 9.36 2.91 5.23
CA LEU A 198 9.99 3.40 4.00
C LEU A 198 10.00 4.94 3.90
N GLU A 199 9.89 5.64 5.00
CA GLU A 199 10.18 7.07 5.06
C GLU A 199 11.67 7.29 4.77
N TYR A 200 12.00 8.21 3.86
CA TYR A 200 13.40 8.47 3.48
C TYR A 200 14.20 9.12 4.60
N VAL A 201 13.51 9.84 5.46
CA VAL A 201 14.05 10.48 6.64
C VAL A 201 13.32 9.93 7.87
N ALA A 202 14.04 9.25 8.76
CA ALA A 202 13.45 8.49 9.86
C ALA A 202 12.58 9.33 10.81
N HIS A 203 12.91 10.61 11.05
CA HIS A 203 12.12 11.48 11.92
C HIS A 203 10.83 12.00 11.27
N GLU A 204 10.67 11.82 9.96
CA GLU A 204 9.41 12.15 9.25
C GLU A 204 8.35 11.05 9.41
N ARG A 205 8.70 9.89 9.98
CA ARG A 205 7.70 8.87 10.30
C ARG A 205 6.65 9.44 11.24
N ILE A 206 5.41 9.43 10.76
CA ILE A 206 4.26 9.89 11.56
C ILE A 206 3.79 8.79 12.52
N PRO A 207 3.11 9.11 13.64
CA PRO A 207 2.46 8.11 14.48
C PRO A 207 1.47 7.27 13.66
N ALA A 208 1.21 6.04 14.06
CA ALA A 208 0.15 5.26 13.44
C ALA A 208 -1.24 5.84 13.80
N ALA A 209 -2.22 5.72 12.91
CA ALA A 209 -3.56 6.25 13.20
C ALA A 209 -4.18 5.58 14.43
N ALA A 210 -3.96 4.27 14.62
CA ALA A 210 -4.43 3.52 15.78
C ALA A 210 -3.80 4.01 17.11
N ASP A 211 -2.62 4.63 17.09
CA ASP A 211 -2.02 5.26 18.28
C ASP A 211 -2.70 6.60 18.61
N LEU A 212 -3.17 7.32 17.61
CA LEU A 212 -3.74 8.67 17.76
C LEU A 212 -5.21 8.66 18.18
N SER A 213 -6.00 7.68 17.69
CA SER A 213 -7.42 7.60 17.98
C SER A 213 -7.86 6.19 18.37
N ALA A 214 -8.76 6.10 19.36
CA ALA A 214 -9.35 4.83 19.79
C ALA A 214 -10.26 4.20 18.72
N THR A 215 -10.74 4.97 17.76
CA THR A 215 -11.63 4.49 16.70
C THR A 215 -10.91 4.30 15.36
N ALA A 216 -9.69 4.80 15.21
CA ALA A 216 -8.94 4.65 13.97
C ALA A 216 -8.46 3.22 13.74
N VAL A 217 -8.18 2.94 12.47
CA VAL A 217 -7.62 1.67 11.98
C VAL A 217 -6.32 1.95 11.27
N SER A 218 -5.27 1.23 11.63
CA SER A 218 -4.00 1.16 10.88
C SER A 218 -3.91 -0.19 10.17
N LEU A 219 -3.72 -0.15 8.86
CA LEU A 219 -3.48 -1.33 8.03
C LEU A 219 -1.98 -1.49 7.79
N GLY A 220 -1.44 -2.67 8.09
CA GLY A 220 -0.06 -3.02 7.79
C GLY A 220 0.07 -4.28 6.96
N VAL A 221 1.24 -4.49 6.33
CA VAL A 221 1.46 -5.66 5.45
C VAL A 221 2.94 -6.00 5.32
N MET A 222 3.25 -7.29 5.13
CA MET A 222 4.59 -7.76 4.83
C MET A 222 5.02 -7.51 3.37
N SER A 223 4.09 -7.19 2.47
CA SER A 223 4.32 -7.11 1.02
C SER A 223 5.18 -5.92 0.59
N LYS A 224 5.16 -4.80 1.33
CA LYS A 224 5.76 -3.53 0.89
C LYS A 224 7.08 -3.26 1.62
N SER A 225 7.04 -2.70 2.83
CA SER A 225 8.23 -2.33 3.57
C SER A 225 9.11 -3.52 3.97
N PHE A 226 8.51 -4.70 4.13
CA PHE A 226 9.22 -5.93 4.47
C PHE A 226 9.67 -6.76 3.25
N ALA A 227 9.29 -6.39 2.01
CA ALA A 227 9.68 -7.08 0.78
C ALA A 227 9.28 -8.58 0.74
N LEU A 228 8.17 -8.96 1.36
CA LEU A 228 7.71 -10.34 1.53
C LEU A 228 6.27 -10.53 1.02
N ALA A 229 6.00 -10.05 -0.20
CA ALA A 229 4.67 -10.12 -0.81
C ALA A 229 4.13 -11.56 -0.92
N GLY A 230 5.00 -12.54 -1.13
CA GLY A 230 4.64 -13.96 -1.25
C GLY A 230 4.12 -14.59 0.04
N LEU A 231 4.36 -14.00 1.22
CA LEU A 231 3.85 -14.54 2.48
C LEU A 231 2.34 -14.39 2.62
N ARG A 232 1.73 -13.42 1.92
CA ARG A 232 0.31 -13.12 2.08
C ARG A 232 -0.08 -12.85 3.54
N ILE A 233 0.72 -12.06 4.25
CA ILE A 233 0.46 -11.63 5.63
C ILE A 233 0.30 -10.12 5.67
N GLY A 234 -0.82 -9.66 6.24
CA GLY A 234 -1.13 -8.30 6.63
C GLY A 234 -1.78 -8.28 8.00
N TRP A 235 -2.17 -7.12 8.48
CA TRP A 235 -2.89 -6.98 9.75
C TRP A 235 -3.70 -5.69 9.81
N VAL A 236 -4.77 -5.75 10.57
CA VAL A 236 -5.57 -4.62 11.00
C VAL A 236 -5.28 -4.38 12.48
N ALA A 237 -4.86 -3.17 12.82
CA ALA A 237 -4.62 -2.74 14.20
C ALA A 237 -5.61 -1.62 14.55
N SER A 238 -6.34 -1.77 15.67
CA SER A 238 -7.30 -0.77 16.15
C SER A 238 -7.59 -0.96 17.63
N ARG A 239 -7.80 0.12 18.36
CA ARG A 239 -8.28 0.06 19.75
C ARG A 239 -9.80 -0.09 19.86
N ASN A 240 -10.51 -0.15 18.73
CA ASN A 240 -11.94 -0.40 18.66
C ASN A 240 -12.26 -1.91 18.71
N ALA A 241 -12.40 -2.46 19.89
CA ALA A 241 -12.65 -3.88 20.11
C ALA A 241 -13.93 -4.37 19.39
N ALA A 242 -14.99 -3.55 19.35
CA ALA A 242 -16.24 -3.92 18.67
C ALA A 242 -16.09 -4.01 17.16
N LEU A 243 -15.21 -3.20 16.56
CA LEU A 243 -14.87 -3.30 15.14
C LEU A 243 -14.04 -4.56 14.87
N LEU A 244 -13.00 -4.81 15.68
CA LEU A 244 -12.14 -5.98 15.51
C LEU A 244 -12.91 -7.30 15.67
N ASP A 245 -13.88 -7.38 16.60
CA ASP A 245 -14.75 -8.55 16.73
C ASP A 245 -15.57 -8.79 15.44
N ARG A 246 -16.09 -7.72 14.82
CA ARG A 246 -16.79 -7.86 13.52
C ARG A 246 -15.85 -8.28 12.40
N VAL A 247 -14.64 -7.73 12.35
CA VAL A 247 -13.62 -8.12 11.37
C VAL A 247 -13.25 -9.60 11.53
N ALA A 248 -13.03 -10.05 12.77
CA ALA A 248 -12.72 -11.45 13.07
C ALA A 248 -13.84 -12.41 12.64
N ARG A 249 -15.11 -12.06 12.95
CA ARG A 249 -16.28 -12.86 12.50
C ARG A 249 -16.41 -12.92 10.97
N LEU A 250 -16.09 -11.86 10.26
CA LEU A 250 -16.08 -11.88 8.79
C LEU A 250 -14.92 -12.72 8.25
N LYS A 251 -13.77 -12.71 8.92
CA LYS A 251 -12.62 -13.53 8.57
C LYS A 251 -12.92 -15.03 8.60
N ASP A 252 -13.82 -15.49 9.46
CA ASP A 252 -14.30 -16.88 9.50
C ASP A 252 -14.93 -17.34 8.17
N TYR A 253 -15.42 -16.38 7.34
CA TYR A 253 -16.00 -16.66 6.01
C TYR A 253 -15.02 -16.45 4.85
N THR A 254 -13.76 -16.09 5.13
CA THR A 254 -12.72 -15.92 4.11
C THR A 254 -11.60 -16.93 4.33
N THR A 255 -10.60 -16.60 5.12
CA THR A 255 -9.41 -17.42 5.32
C THR A 255 -9.43 -18.28 6.57
N ILE A 256 -10.35 -18.01 7.52
CA ILE A 256 -10.44 -18.68 8.84
C ILE A 256 -9.22 -18.34 9.70
N CYS A 257 -8.03 -18.77 9.27
CA CYS A 257 -6.72 -18.46 9.85
C CYS A 257 -5.70 -18.26 8.73
N ASN A 258 -4.49 -17.85 9.08
CA ASN A 258 -3.45 -17.61 8.11
C ASN A 258 -2.59 -18.87 7.90
N SER A 259 -1.72 -18.84 6.88
CA SER A 259 -0.74 -19.90 6.63
C SER A 259 0.29 -19.95 7.76
N ALA A 260 0.38 -21.07 8.47
CA ALA A 260 1.33 -21.27 9.56
C ALA A 260 2.80 -20.98 9.17
N PRO A 261 3.33 -21.49 8.02
CA PRO A 261 4.67 -21.12 7.55
C PRO A 261 4.82 -19.62 7.33
N SER A 262 3.81 -18.95 6.77
CA SER A 262 3.85 -17.52 6.50
C SER A 262 3.89 -16.69 7.78
N GLU A 263 3.17 -17.10 8.82
CA GLU A 263 3.19 -16.42 10.13
C GLU A 263 4.56 -16.54 10.80
N VAL A 264 5.22 -17.69 10.76
CA VAL A 264 6.57 -17.87 11.31
C VAL A 264 7.60 -17.04 10.53
N LEU A 265 7.54 -17.02 9.21
CA LEU A 265 8.44 -16.19 8.39
C LEU A 265 8.20 -14.70 8.61
N ALA A 266 6.94 -14.28 8.78
CA ALA A 266 6.61 -12.91 9.13
C ALA A 266 7.14 -12.52 10.52
N LEU A 267 7.05 -13.42 11.51
CA LEU A 267 7.62 -13.24 12.84
C LEU A 267 9.13 -13.01 12.78
N ILE A 268 9.87 -13.83 12.01
CA ILE A 268 11.31 -13.66 11.79
C ILE A 268 11.61 -12.26 11.25
N ALA A 269 10.92 -11.87 10.17
CA ALA A 269 11.16 -10.58 9.53
C ALA A 269 10.80 -9.37 10.43
N LEU A 270 9.75 -9.48 11.24
CA LEU A 270 9.36 -8.45 12.21
C LEU A 270 10.38 -8.29 13.34
N ARG A 271 10.94 -9.38 13.85
CA ARG A 271 12.04 -9.34 14.84
C ARG A 271 13.29 -8.69 14.26
N ALA A 272 13.57 -8.92 12.97
CA ALA A 272 14.70 -8.34 12.25
C ALA A 272 14.34 -7.04 11.48
N ARG A 273 13.20 -6.38 11.81
CA ARG A 273 12.62 -5.29 11.01
C ARG A 273 13.57 -4.17 10.63
N GLU A 274 14.48 -3.78 11.53
CA GLU A 274 15.42 -2.71 11.24
C GLU A 274 16.40 -3.08 10.11
N GLN A 275 16.82 -4.34 10.04
CA GLN A 275 17.69 -4.85 8.98
C GLN A 275 16.92 -4.94 7.66
N VAL A 276 15.67 -5.45 7.70
CA VAL A 276 14.79 -5.57 6.53
C VAL A 276 14.44 -4.20 5.97
N TRP A 277 14.03 -3.25 6.81
CA TRP A 277 13.73 -1.88 6.38
C TRP A 277 14.95 -1.13 5.86
N LYS A 278 16.12 -1.34 6.49
CA LYS A 278 17.37 -0.76 5.99
C LYS A 278 17.69 -1.26 4.58
N ARG A 279 17.61 -2.59 4.35
CA ARG A 279 17.79 -3.18 3.01
C ARG A 279 16.83 -2.54 1.99
N SER A 280 15.58 -2.41 2.34
CA SER A 280 14.55 -1.83 1.47
C SER A 280 14.84 -0.36 1.16
N ARG A 281 15.17 0.45 2.17
CA ARG A 281 15.54 1.85 2.00
C ARG A 281 16.82 2.05 1.20
N ASP A 282 17.84 1.20 1.38
CA ASP A 282 19.09 1.27 0.60
C ASP A 282 18.83 1.05 -0.90
N ILE A 283 17.98 0.09 -1.27
CA ILE A 283 17.57 -0.14 -2.67
C ILE A 283 16.84 1.09 -3.21
N ILE A 284 15.86 1.60 -2.48
CA ILE A 284 15.07 2.77 -2.89
C ILE A 284 15.95 4.01 -3.03
N ALA A 285 16.87 4.27 -2.10
CA ALA A 285 17.75 5.42 -2.13
C ALA A 285 18.69 5.40 -3.34
N SER A 286 19.25 4.24 -3.69
CA SER A 286 20.04 4.08 -4.91
C SER A 286 19.20 4.34 -6.16
N ASN A 287 18.01 3.76 -6.23
CA ASN A 287 17.12 3.88 -7.37
C ASN A 287 16.56 5.30 -7.53
N LEU A 288 16.35 6.01 -6.42
CA LEU A 288 15.92 7.41 -6.45
C LEU A 288 16.96 8.31 -7.13
N GLN A 289 18.26 8.04 -6.94
CA GLN A 289 19.34 8.77 -7.64
C GLN A 289 19.30 8.48 -9.14
N HIS A 290 19.14 7.23 -9.56
CA HIS A 290 19.01 6.87 -10.96
C HIS A 290 17.77 7.48 -11.62
N ALA A 291 16.64 7.46 -10.93
CA ALA A 291 15.40 8.09 -11.40
C ALA A 291 15.57 9.61 -11.53
N ALA A 292 16.17 10.28 -10.54
CA ALA A 292 16.41 11.73 -10.58
C ALA A 292 17.31 12.11 -11.76
N ALA A 293 18.39 11.38 -12.00
CA ALA A 293 19.27 11.61 -13.15
C ALA A 293 18.53 11.43 -14.49
N PHE A 294 17.76 10.34 -14.61
CA PHE A 294 16.95 10.06 -15.80
C PHE A 294 15.94 11.19 -16.10
N MET A 295 15.24 11.68 -15.07
CA MET A 295 14.25 12.76 -15.20
C MET A 295 14.93 14.09 -15.55
N ALA A 296 16.09 14.40 -14.95
CA ALA A 296 16.86 15.60 -15.25
C ALA A 296 17.32 15.67 -16.71
N GLU A 297 17.69 14.53 -17.30
CA GLU A 297 18.06 14.45 -18.72
C GLU A 297 16.86 14.60 -19.68
N ARG A 298 15.62 14.46 -19.19
CA ARG A 298 14.39 14.39 -20.02
C ARG A 298 13.33 15.38 -19.61
N GLN A 299 13.72 16.53 -19.08
CA GLN A 299 12.82 17.59 -18.58
C GLN A 299 11.81 18.10 -19.65
N THR A 300 12.12 17.94 -20.94
CA THR A 300 11.21 18.31 -22.04
C THR A 300 10.21 17.21 -22.38
N GLN A 301 10.33 16.02 -21.80
CA GLN A 301 9.49 14.84 -22.10
C GLN A 301 8.73 14.36 -20.89
N VAL A 302 9.31 14.50 -19.70
CA VAL A 302 8.75 14.00 -18.44
C VAL A 302 8.90 15.04 -17.35
N GLU A 303 7.81 15.33 -16.66
CA GLU A 303 7.80 16.07 -15.40
C GLU A 303 7.62 15.09 -14.25
N TRP A 304 8.31 15.33 -13.13
CA TRP A 304 8.07 14.56 -11.93
C TRP A 304 8.20 15.38 -10.66
N ILE A 305 7.40 15.01 -9.71
CA ILE A 305 7.49 15.48 -8.34
C ILE A 305 8.24 14.40 -7.57
N PRO A 306 9.44 14.67 -7.03
CA PRO A 306 10.19 13.68 -6.28
C PRO A 306 9.35 13.13 -5.13
N PRO A 307 9.28 11.78 -4.97
CA PRO A 307 8.55 11.19 -3.85
C PRO A 307 9.22 11.52 -2.53
N ARG A 308 8.45 11.52 -1.44
CA ARG A 308 8.93 11.80 -0.09
C ARG A 308 9.07 10.55 0.78
N ALA A 309 8.39 9.48 0.42
CA ALA A 309 8.43 8.21 1.12
C ALA A 309 7.87 7.08 0.25
N GLY A 310 8.00 5.84 0.71
CA GLY A 310 7.51 4.67 -0.02
C GLY A 310 8.45 4.22 -1.12
N SER A 311 7.95 3.37 -1.99
CA SER A 311 8.71 2.73 -3.08
C SER A 311 8.19 3.10 -4.47
N VAL A 312 7.42 4.19 -4.60
CA VAL A 312 6.81 4.60 -5.87
C VAL A 312 6.87 6.11 -6.06
N ALA A 313 6.79 6.54 -7.33
CA ALA A 313 6.60 7.93 -7.76
C ALA A 313 5.56 7.97 -8.88
N PHE A 314 5.05 9.16 -9.20
CA PHE A 314 3.98 9.34 -10.19
C PHE A 314 4.30 10.45 -11.18
N PRO A 315 5.27 10.22 -12.11
CA PRO A 315 5.63 11.18 -13.13
C PRO A 315 4.55 11.38 -14.19
N THR A 316 4.68 12.47 -14.96
CA THR A 316 3.77 12.87 -16.05
C THR A 316 4.56 12.99 -17.35
N PHE A 317 4.15 12.32 -18.42
CA PHE A 317 4.63 12.60 -19.76
C PHE A 317 4.04 13.92 -20.27
N LEU A 318 4.85 14.78 -20.86
CA LEU A 318 4.44 16.12 -21.28
C LEU A 318 3.74 16.12 -22.67
N ASP A 319 4.03 15.14 -23.51
CA ASP A 319 3.64 15.16 -24.93
C ASP A 319 2.98 13.84 -25.40
N ARG A 320 2.71 12.89 -24.49
CA ARG A 320 2.25 11.57 -24.89
C ARG A 320 1.38 10.88 -23.86
N ASP A 321 0.67 9.89 -24.33
CA ASP A 321 -0.19 9.01 -23.56
C ASP A 321 0.62 7.89 -22.89
N ALA A 322 0.42 7.69 -21.59
CA ALA A 322 1.16 6.68 -20.85
C ALA A 322 0.75 5.24 -21.23
N SER A 323 -0.49 5.01 -21.66
CA SER A 323 -0.94 3.70 -22.12
C SER A 323 -0.26 3.29 -23.41
N SER A 324 -0.02 4.25 -24.33
CA SER A 324 0.74 4.02 -25.56
C SER A 324 2.21 3.68 -25.29
N VAL A 325 2.84 4.38 -24.34
CA VAL A 325 4.23 4.09 -23.92
C VAL A 325 4.29 2.72 -23.23
N ALA A 326 3.33 2.41 -22.38
CA ALA A 326 3.26 1.14 -21.66
C ALA A 326 3.14 -0.06 -22.62
N ALA A 327 2.27 0.04 -23.64
CA ALA A 327 2.14 -1.00 -24.66
C ALA A 327 3.45 -1.26 -25.39
N ARG A 328 4.12 -0.19 -25.86
CA ARG A 328 5.42 -0.30 -26.56
C ARG A 328 6.52 -0.87 -25.69
N LEU A 329 6.58 -0.47 -24.41
CA LEU A 329 7.54 -1.02 -23.44
C LEU A 329 7.34 -2.52 -23.23
N ALA A 330 6.08 -2.94 -23.06
CA ALA A 330 5.77 -4.35 -22.86
C ALA A 330 6.11 -5.20 -24.09
N GLU A 331 5.72 -4.75 -25.29
CA GLU A 331 5.86 -5.49 -26.54
C GLU A 331 7.30 -5.52 -27.07
N HIS A 332 8.04 -4.40 -26.99
CA HIS A 332 9.35 -4.29 -27.61
C HIS A 332 10.52 -4.34 -26.64
N GLU A 333 10.30 -3.98 -25.37
CA GLU A 333 11.34 -3.89 -24.36
C GLU A 333 11.16 -4.88 -23.20
N SER A 334 10.11 -5.70 -23.23
CA SER A 334 9.76 -6.64 -22.16
C SER A 334 9.76 -5.97 -20.76
N THR A 335 9.13 -4.78 -20.67
CA THR A 335 9.13 -3.93 -19.48
C THR A 335 7.72 -3.47 -19.15
N LEU A 336 7.28 -3.68 -17.90
CA LEU A 336 5.97 -3.26 -17.41
C LEU A 336 6.02 -1.80 -16.95
N LEU A 337 5.17 -0.96 -17.53
CA LEU A 337 4.81 0.36 -17.03
C LEU A 337 3.31 0.40 -16.77
N ILE A 338 2.88 1.00 -15.67
CA ILE A 338 1.46 1.13 -15.32
C ILE A 338 1.02 2.57 -15.57
N PRO A 339 0.09 2.79 -16.52
CA PRO A 339 -0.44 4.12 -16.81
C PRO A 339 -1.35 4.63 -15.69
N GLY A 340 -1.47 5.97 -15.58
CA GLY A 340 -2.25 6.64 -14.54
C GLY A 340 -3.74 6.32 -14.59
N GLU A 341 -4.28 6.05 -15.77
CA GLU A 341 -5.68 5.66 -15.98
C GLU A 341 -6.10 4.44 -15.12
N VAL A 342 -5.15 3.53 -14.84
CA VAL A 342 -5.37 2.37 -13.95
C VAL A 342 -5.72 2.78 -12.51
N PHE A 343 -5.32 3.98 -12.12
CA PHE A 343 -5.63 4.59 -10.82
C PHE A 343 -6.75 5.62 -10.89
N GLY A 344 -7.41 5.75 -12.05
CA GLY A 344 -8.38 6.82 -12.31
C GLY A 344 -7.77 8.23 -12.37
N ALA A 345 -6.46 8.31 -12.67
CA ALA A 345 -5.70 9.54 -12.80
C ALA A 345 -5.54 9.95 -14.28
N ASP A 346 -4.78 11.03 -14.53
CA ASP A 346 -4.58 11.54 -15.89
C ASP A 346 -3.86 10.51 -16.79
N ARG A 347 -4.25 10.47 -18.05
CA ARG A 347 -3.74 9.56 -19.08
C ARG A 347 -2.26 9.76 -19.40
N THR A 348 -1.69 10.90 -19.04
CA THR A 348 -0.26 11.20 -19.22
C THR A 348 0.59 10.76 -18.04
N GLN A 349 -0.03 10.47 -16.90
CA GLN A 349 0.66 10.03 -15.69
C GLN A 349 0.98 8.53 -15.74
N PHE A 350 2.02 8.14 -15.02
CA PHE A 350 2.40 6.73 -14.88
C PHE A 350 3.03 6.46 -13.52
N ARG A 351 2.89 5.23 -13.01
CA ARG A 351 3.59 4.83 -11.79
C ARG A 351 5.01 4.38 -12.12
N LEU A 352 6.00 4.94 -11.42
CA LEU A 352 7.39 4.51 -11.40
C LEU A 352 7.67 3.78 -10.08
N GLY A 353 8.16 2.55 -10.14
CA GLY A 353 8.59 1.77 -8.99
C GLY A 353 10.07 2.01 -8.68
N LEU A 354 10.39 2.20 -7.41
CA LEU A 354 11.75 2.44 -6.92
C LEU A 354 12.34 1.24 -6.18
N GLY A 355 11.57 0.13 -6.10
CA GLY A 355 11.94 -1.00 -5.27
C GLY A 355 12.78 -2.08 -5.95
N ARG A 356 12.88 -2.12 -7.28
CA ARG A 356 13.55 -3.19 -8.03
C ARG A 356 15.01 -2.84 -8.32
N ARG A 357 15.93 -3.81 -8.14
CA ARG A 357 17.37 -3.61 -8.35
C ARG A 357 17.73 -3.34 -9.82
N ASP A 358 16.91 -3.82 -10.74
CA ASP A 358 17.10 -3.63 -12.19
C ASP A 358 16.45 -2.34 -12.73
N LEU A 359 16.01 -1.43 -11.85
CA LEU A 359 15.44 -0.14 -12.26
C LEU A 359 16.32 0.63 -13.25
N PRO A 360 17.66 0.73 -13.11
CA PRO A 360 18.49 1.43 -14.08
C PRO A 360 18.32 0.89 -15.50
N LEU A 361 18.31 -0.43 -15.66
CA LEU A 361 18.10 -1.08 -16.96
C LEU A 361 16.68 -0.82 -17.50
N ALA A 362 15.67 -0.85 -16.64
CA ALA A 362 14.29 -0.55 -17.05
C ALA A 362 14.13 0.92 -17.48
N LEU A 363 14.83 1.87 -16.85
CA LEU A 363 14.90 3.28 -17.26
C LEU A 363 15.59 3.47 -18.60
N GLU A 364 16.69 2.73 -18.89
CA GLU A 364 17.33 2.74 -20.22
C GLU A 364 16.35 2.31 -21.31
N LYS A 365 15.55 1.28 -21.04
CA LYS A 365 14.51 0.79 -21.96
C LYS A 365 13.42 1.83 -22.18
N LEU A 366 12.95 2.49 -21.11
CA LEU A 366 12.04 3.63 -21.24
C LEU A 366 12.67 4.73 -22.12
N GLY A 367 13.94 5.07 -21.89
CA GLY A 367 14.68 6.05 -22.68
C GLY A 367 14.67 5.75 -24.18
N ARG A 368 14.87 4.48 -24.58
CA ARG A 368 14.80 4.06 -25.99
C ARG A 368 13.41 4.26 -26.59
N VAL A 369 12.37 3.89 -25.86
CA VAL A 369 10.98 4.09 -26.31
C VAL A 369 10.66 5.57 -26.45
N LEU A 370 11.14 6.42 -25.57
CA LEU A 370 10.93 7.87 -25.62
C LEU A 370 11.67 8.54 -26.80
N GLN A 371 12.82 8.01 -27.22
CA GLN A 371 13.59 8.50 -28.38
C GLN A 371 12.97 8.09 -29.72
N SER A 372 12.35 6.91 -29.79
CA SER A 372 11.85 6.34 -31.06
C SER A 372 10.52 6.93 -31.52
N THR A 373 9.90 7.86 -30.79
CA THR A 373 8.63 8.51 -31.13
C THR A 373 8.77 9.83 -31.89
N ALA A 374 9.93 10.18 -32.38
CA ALA A 374 10.14 11.36 -33.23
C ALA A 374 9.64 11.17 -34.69
N SER A 375 8.85 10.13 -34.98
CA SER A 375 8.35 9.87 -36.34
C SER A 375 6.94 9.28 -36.29
N VAL A 376 5.92 10.12 -36.10
CA VAL A 376 4.56 9.95 -36.66
C VAL A 376 4.01 11.32 -36.98
#